data_b399b4111a395990751b849cb57d6b19
#
_entry.id   b399b4111a395990751b849cb57d6b19
#
_cell.length_a   1.000
_cell.length_b   1.000
_cell.length_c   1.000
_cell.angle_alpha   90.00
_cell.angle_beta   90.00
_cell.angle_gamma   90.00
#
_symmetry.space_group_name_H-M   'P 1'
#
loop_
_entity.id
_entity.type
_entity.pdbx_description
1 polymer ?
#
loop_
_entity_poly.entity_id
_entity_poly.type
_entity_poly.pdbx_seq_one_letter_code
_entity_poly.pdbx_strand_id
1 'polypeptide(L)'
;MSRNLPKLRSYSQEVNNVMPTPEDVEVALTNVIDPELGLDFVELGLIYGIEVDGGTVHVTFTLTSPGCPIGPQVTEQIEEFVGELEGVESTESTMTFSPPWTPERMSEDAKFALGF
;
A
#
# COMPACT_ATOMS: atom_id res chain seq x y z
N MET A 1 34.49 -1.68 -2.43
CA MET A 1 34.49 -2.33 -2.21
C MET A 1 34.67 -2.75 -1.75
N SER A 2 34.40 -2.10 -2.07
CA SER A 2 34.24 -2.57 -1.74
C SER A 2 34.18 -2.78 -1.53
N ARG A 3 33.29 -2.63 -2.15
CA ARG A 3 33.01 -2.86 -2.02
C ARG A 3 32.60 -3.31 -2.16
N ASN A 4 32.59 -2.63 -2.40
CA ASN A 4 32.19 -2.97 -2.46
C ASN A 4 31.73 -3.32 -2.59
N LEU A 5 31.06 -2.91 -3.14
CA LEU A 5 30.52 -3.27 -3.17
C LEU A 5 30.04 -3.48 -3.32
N PRO A 6 29.32 -3.22 -3.85
CA PRO A 6 28.66 -3.40 -3.88
C PRO A 6 28.26 -3.45 -3.81
N LYS A 7 27.60 -3.09 -4.19
CA LYS A 7 27.07 -3.13 -3.89
C LYS A 7 26.47 -3.21 -3.91
N LEU A 8 26.06 -2.59 -4.36
CA LEU A 8 25.56 -2.73 -4.10
C LEU A 8 25.26 -2.52 -3.96
N ARG A 9 25.13 -2.13 -4.06
CA ARG A 9 24.76 -1.93 -3.56
C ARG A 9 24.52 -1.65 -3.37
N SER A 10 24.40 -1.03 -3.71
CA SER A 10 24.31 -0.96 -3.21
C SER A 10 24.31 -0.67 -3.03
N TYR A 11 24.08 0.03 -3.10
CA TYR A 11 24.17 0.00 -2.51
C TYR A 11 24.22 0.27 -2.09
N SER A 12 24.14 0.77 -2.35
CA SER A 12 24.23 0.77 -1.64
C SER A 12 24.53 1.12 -1.15
N GLN A 13 24.45 1.52 -1.20
CA GLN A 13 24.64 1.57 -0.56
C GLN A 13 24.76 1.66 -0.09
N GLU A 14 24.80 1.86 -0.37
CA GLU A 14 24.80 1.80 0.14
C GLU A 14 24.59 1.74 0.69
N VAL A 15 24.41 1.88 0.71
CA VAL A 15 24.06 1.88 1.37
C VAL A 15 23.61 1.53 1.86
N ASN A 16 23.69 1.74 1.93
CA ASN A 16 23.04 1.30 2.48
C ASN A 16 21.87 1.54 3.28
N ASN A 17 21.41 2.48 3.24
CA ASN A 17 20.19 2.90 3.87
C ASN A 17 19.05 2.68 2.94
N VAL A 18 18.32 1.62 3.15
CA VAL A 18 17.12 1.34 2.38
C VAL A 18 15.98 2.05 3.08
N MET A 19 15.47 3.11 2.45
CA MET A 19 14.28 3.80 2.94
C MET A 19 13.13 3.38 2.04
N PRO A 20 11.93 3.10 2.60
CA PRO A 20 10.80 2.76 1.77
C PRO A 20 10.38 3.96 0.92
N THR A 21 9.95 3.68 -0.29
CA THR A 21 9.41 4.70 -1.19
C THR A 21 7.91 4.52 -1.30
N PRO A 22 7.17 5.57 -1.70
CA PRO A 22 5.73 5.38 -1.92
C PRO A 22 5.42 4.27 -2.90
N GLU A 23 6.27 4.07 -3.91
CA GLU A 23 6.08 2.99 -4.88
C GLU A 23 6.23 1.63 -4.21
N ASP A 24 7.21 1.49 -3.32
CA ASP A 24 7.38 0.24 -2.59
C ASP A 24 6.14 -0.07 -1.75
N VAL A 25 5.59 0.96 -1.10
CA VAL A 25 4.40 0.80 -0.28
C VAL A 25 3.22 0.40 -1.16
N GLU A 26 3.07 1.03 -2.32
CA GLU A 26 1.99 0.71 -3.23
C GLU A 26 2.06 -0.76 -3.67
N VAL A 27 3.25 -1.24 -3.99
CA VAL A 27 3.42 -2.64 -4.38
C VAL A 27 3.03 -3.56 -3.22
N ALA A 28 3.43 -3.22 -2.00
CA ALA A 28 3.05 -4.03 -0.83
C ALA A 28 1.53 -4.06 -0.66
N LEU A 29 0.86 -2.95 -0.94
CA LEU A 29 -0.59 -2.86 -0.79
C LEU A 29 -1.35 -3.68 -1.81
N THR A 30 -0.71 -4.13 -2.89
CA THR A 30 -1.35 -5.05 -3.82
C THR A 30 -1.62 -6.42 -3.21
N ASN A 31 -1.09 -6.68 -2.02
CA ASN A 31 -1.41 -7.91 -1.29
C ASN A 31 -2.66 -7.78 -0.44
N VAL A 32 -3.22 -6.58 -0.31
CA VAL A 32 -4.44 -6.37 0.45
C VAL A 32 -5.61 -6.56 -0.51
N ILE A 33 -6.32 -7.67 -0.34
CA ILE A 33 -7.35 -8.11 -1.29
C ILE A 33 -8.72 -7.91 -0.66
N ASP A 34 -9.63 -7.30 -1.44
CA ASP A 34 -11.03 -7.19 -1.03
C ASP A 34 -11.68 -8.56 -1.18
N PRO A 35 -12.18 -9.16 -0.08
CA PRO A 35 -12.72 -10.52 -0.16
C PRO A 35 -14.00 -10.63 -0.98
N GLU A 36 -14.73 -9.52 -1.15
CA GLU A 36 -15.97 -9.55 -1.92
C GLU A 36 -15.72 -9.45 -3.41
N LEU A 37 -14.74 -8.64 -3.80
CA LEU A 37 -14.49 -8.39 -5.21
C LEU A 37 -13.33 -9.20 -5.77
N GLY A 38 -12.45 -9.71 -4.90
CA GLY A 38 -11.33 -10.54 -5.33
C GLY A 38 -10.20 -9.76 -5.98
N LEU A 39 -10.19 -8.44 -5.86
CA LEU A 39 -9.15 -7.59 -6.40
C LEU A 39 -8.46 -6.84 -5.28
N ASP A 40 -7.24 -6.40 -5.54
CA ASP A 40 -6.49 -5.70 -4.51
C ASP A 40 -6.93 -4.23 -4.40
N PHE A 41 -6.59 -3.63 -3.27
CA PHE A 41 -7.03 -2.29 -2.93
C PHE A 41 -6.46 -1.22 -3.86
N VAL A 42 -5.26 -1.46 -4.42
CA VAL A 42 -4.67 -0.49 -5.34
C VAL A 42 -5.47 -0.48 -6.65
N GLU A 43 -5.77 -1.66 -7.19
CA GLU A 43 -6.54 -1.77 -8.43
C GLU A 43 -7.94 -1.21 -8.27
N LEU A 44 -8.52 -1.37 -7.07
CA LEU A 44 -9.88 -0.89 -6.81
C LEU A 44 -9.94 0.61 -6.55
N GLY A 45 -8.79 1.28 -6.44
CA GLY A 45 -8.77 2.70 -6.16
C GLY A 45 -9.17 3.05 -4.75
N LEU A 46 -8.93 2.13 -3.81
CA LEU A 46 -9.30 2.31 -2.41
C LEU A 46 -8.17 2.93 -1.58
N ILE A 47 -6.98 3.06 -2.14
CA ILE A 47 -5.85 3.70 -1.46
C ILE A 47 -5.87 5.17 -1.86
N TYR A 48 -6.12 6.04 -0.89
CA TYR A 48 -6.27 7.46 -1.15
C TYR A 48 -4.98 8.25 -0.93
N GLY A 49 -4.07 7.72 -0.11
CA GLY A 49 -2.83 8.43 0.11
C GLY A 49 -1.77 7.53 0.72
N ILE A 50 -0.53 7.79 0.37
CA ILE A 50 0.63 7.10 0.93
C ILE A 50 1.64 8.19 1.27
N GLU A 51 2.00 8.28 2.56
CA GLU A 51 3.00 9.23 3.03
C GLU A 51 4.13 8.46 3.69
N VAL A 52 5.34 8.79 3.29
CA VAL A 52 6.53 8.15 3.86
C VAL A 52 7.37 9.24 4.50
N ASP A 53 7.66 9.08 5.79
CA ASP A 53 8.47 10.02 6.54
C ASP A 53 9.52 9.21 7.30
N GLY A 54 10.71 9.09 6.70
CA GLY A 54 11.74 8.23 7.26
C GLY A 54 11.28 6.80 7.29
N GLY A 55 11.25 6.19 8.47
CA GLY A 55 10.79 4.82 8.64
C GLY A 55 9.32 4.70 8.95
N THR A 56 8.58 5.82 9.00
CA THR A 56 7.16 5.80 9.31
C THR A 56 6.37 5.92 8.01
N VAL A 57 5.41 5.02 7.82
CA VAL A 57 4.55 5.02 6.64
C VAL A 57 3.12 5.23 7.09
N HIS A 58 2.43 6.16 6.45
CA HIS A 58 1.02 6.42 6.74
C HIS A 58 0.21 6.16 5.47
N VAL A 59 -0.79 5.29 5.57
CA VAL A 59 -1.65 4.92 4.45
C VAL A 59 -3.06 5.40 4.76
N THR A 60 -3.64 6.16 3.83
CA THR A 60 -5.04 6.56 3.91
C THR A 60 -5.81 5.73 2.90
N PHE A 61 -6.87 5.10 3.37
CA PHE A 61 -7.65 4.20 2.52
C PHE A 61 -9.14 4.36 2.79
N THR A 62 -9.94 3.79 1.90
CA THR A 62 -11.38 3.77 2.09
C THR A 62 -11.91 2.37 1.78
N LEU A 63 -13.20 2.20 1.96
CA LEU A 63 -13.91 0.96 1.63
C LEU A 63 -14.96 1.30 0.59
N THR A 64 -15.47 0.26 -0.10
CA THR A 64 -16.48 0.47 -1.13
C THR A 64 -17.82 0.93 -0.55
N SER A 65 -18.02 0.72 0.74
CA SER A 65 -19.27 1.06 1.40
C SER A 65 -19.02 1.36 2.87
N PRO A 66 -19.66 2.40 3.43
CA PRO A 66 -19.49 2.69 4.87
C PRO A 66 -19.96 1.55 5.78
N GLY A 67 -20.85 0.69 5.29
CA GLY A 67 -21.33 -0.44 6.08
C GLY A 67 -20.46 -1.68 5.98
N CYS A 68 -19.35 -1.61 5.28
CA CYS A 68 -18.49 -2.77 5.10
C CYS A 68 -17.80 -3.14 6.42
N PRO A 69 -17.92 -4.41 6.87
CA PRO A 69 -17.38 -4.78 8.19
C PRO A 69 -15.91 -5.15 8.19
N ILE A 70 -15.20 -4.99 7.05
CA ILE A 70 -13.84 -5.48 6.94
C ILE A 70 -12.79 -4.44 7.32
N GLY A 71 -13.20 -3.26 7.80
CA GLY A 71 -12.26 -2.18 8.11
C GLY A 71 -11.12 -2.59 9.03
N PRO A 72 -11.40 -3.19 10.20
CA PRO A 72 -10.31 -3.60 11.10
C PRO A 72 -9.40 -4.64 10.47
N GLN A 73 -9.96 -5.56 9.70
CA GLN A 73 -9.17 -6.59 9.02
C GLN A 73 -8.25 -5.97 7.98
N VAL A 74 -8.75 -4.98 7.24
CA VAL A 74 -7.94 -4.28 6.25
C VAL A 74 -6.80 -3.52 6.92
N THR A 75 -7.09 -2.86 8.05
CA THR A 75 -6.07 -2.15 8.80
C THR A 75 -4.94 -3.09 9.19
N GLU A 76 -5.28 -4.27 9.69
CA GLU A 76 -4.28 -5.24 10.08
C GLU A 76 -3.44 -5.69 8.89
N GLN A 77 -4.09 -5.92 7.74
CA GLN A 77 -3.36 -6.36 6.55
C GLN A 77 -2.42 -5.27 6.05
N ILE A 78 -2.87 -4.03 6.06
CA ILE A 78 -2.03 -2.91 5.63
C ILE A 78 -0.78 -2.85 6.52
N GLU A 79 -0.97 -2.91 7.82
CA GLU A 79 0.15 -2.84 8.75
C GLU A 79 1.08 -4.03 8.60
N GLU A 80 0.52 -5.20 8.32
CA GLU A 80 1.34 -6.38 8.14
C GLU A 80 2.19 -6.30 6.88
N PHE A 81 1.57 -6.05 5.74
CA PHE A 81 2.29 -6.09 4.48
C PHE A 81 3.24 -4.91 4.31
N VAL A 82 2.82 -3.71 4.74
CA VAL A 82 3.70 -2.56 4.66
C VAL A 82 4.82 -2.67 5.70
N GLY A 83 4.51 -3.20 6.87
CA GLY A 83 5.50 -3.36 7.92
C GLY A 83 6.61 -4.34 7.59
N GLU A 84 6.38 -5.22 6.61
CA GLU A 84 7.41 -6.17 6.18
C GLU A 84 8.44 -5.54 5.25
N LEU A 85 8.18 -4.34 4.74
CA LEU A 85 9.12 -3.68 3.86
C LEU A 85 10.37 -3.26 4.62
N GLU A 86 11.51 -3.45 3.96
CA GLU A 86 12.77 -3.05 4.55
C GLU A 86 12.78 -1.54 4.76
N GLY A 87 13.23 -1.10 5.95
CA GLY A 87 13.30 0.31 6.28
C GLY A 87 12.06 0.85 6.97
N VAL A 88 10.96 0.08 7.02
CA VAL A 88 9.75 0.52 7.69
C VAL A 88 9.85 0.20 9.17
N GLU A 89 9.76 1.22 10.02
CA GLU A 89 9.80 1.07 11.47
C GLU A 89 8.41 1.06 12.08
N SER A 90 7.50 1.83 11.49
CA SER A 90 6.12 1.87 11.98
C SER A 90 5.19 2.16 10.80
N THR A 91 3.98 1.65 10.90
CA THR A 91 2.96 1.83 9.89
C THR A 91 1.69 2.31 10.57
N GLU A 92 1.11 3.37 10.04
CA GLU A 92 -0.15 3.90 10.50
C GLU A 92 -1.13 3.89 9.34
N SER A 93 -2.39 3.68 9.65
CA SER A 93 -3.43 3.70 8.62
C SER A 93 -4.63 4.47 9.12
N THR A 94 -5.28 5.17 8.20
CA THR A 94 -6.48 5.94 8.48
C THR A 94 -7.51 5.59 7.44
N MET A 95 -8.71 5.22 7.92
CA MET A 95 -9.84 4.96 7.04
C MET A 95 -10.67 6.22 6.90
N THR A 96 -11.04 6.56 5.68
CA THR A 96 -11.86 7.74 5.42
C THR A 96 -12.93 7.40 4.40
N PHE A 97 -14.03 8.12 4.43
CA PHE A 97 -15.07 8.01 3.42
C PHE A 97 -15.27 9.34 2.69
N SER A 98 -14.30 10.23 2.78
CA SER A 98 -14.36 11.52 2.11
C SER A 98 -13.10 11.71 1.27
N PRO A 99 -13.22 11.83 -0.05
CA PRO A 99 -14.46 11.70 -0.83
C PRO A 99 -14.94 10.25 -0.89
N PRO A 100 -16.24 10.04 -1.16
CA PRO A 100 -16.74 8.67 -1.26
C PRO A 100 -16.15 7.96 -2.47
N TRP A 101 -15.91 6.66 -2.29
CA TRP A 101 -15.40 5.83 -3.38
C TRP A 101 -16.47 5.61 -4.43
N THR A 102 -16.06 5.60 -5.70
CA THR A 102 -16.93 5.24 -6.81
C THR A 102 -16.17 4.28 -7.72
N PRO A 103 -16.90 3.48 -8.53
CA PRO A 103 -16.23 2.56 -9.45
C PRO A 103 -15.29 3.24 -10.45
N GLU A 104 -15.46 4.52 -10.68
CA GLU A 104 -14.57 5.25 -11.59
C GLU A 104 -13.17 5.36 -11.08
N ARG A 105 -12.97 5.13 -9.79
CA ARG A 105 -11.62 5.16 -9.20
C ARG A 105 -10.83 3.88 -9.46
N MET A 106 -11.49 2.84 -9.98
CA MET A 106 -10.81 1.59 -10.29
C MET A 106 -9.87 1.76 -11.48
N SER A 107 -8.82 0.92 -11.53
CA SER A 107 -7.99 0.84 -12.72
C SER A 107 -8.82 0.32 -13.90
N GLU A 108 -8.30 0.52 -15.11
CA GLU A 108 -8.97 0.01 -16.29
C GLU A 108 -9.08 -1.51 -16.25
N ASP A 109 -8.02 -2.17 -15.78
CA ASP A 109 -8.03 -3.63 -15.66
C ASP A 109 -9.08 -4.10 -14.67
N ALA A 110 -9.23 -3.40 -13.55
CA ALA A 110 -10.22 -3.76 -12.55
C ALA A 110 -11.64 -3.56 -13.09
N LYS A 111 -11.87 -2.45 -13.80
CA LYS A 111 -13.17 -2.22 -14.41
C LYS A 111 -13.52 -3.32 -15.38
N PHE A 112 -12.56 -3.71 -16.20
CA PHE A 112 -12.79 -4.77 -17.17
C PHE A 112 -13.11 -6.09 -16.48
N ALA A 113 -12.34 -6.42 -15.44
CA ALA A 113 -12.54 -7.68 -14.73
C ALA A 113 -13.90 -7.76 -14.05
N LEU A 114 -14.43 -6.63 -13.60
CA LEU A 114 -15.71 -6.59 -12.88
C LEU A 114 -16.90 -6.23 -13.77
N GLY A 115 -16.66 -5.93 -15.04
CA GLY A 115 -17.75 -5.68 -16.00
C GLY A 115 -18.25 -4.25 -15.98
N PHE A 116 -17.43 -3.30 -15.54
CA PHE A 116 -17.82 -1.89 -15.58
C PHE A 116 -17.47 -1.22 -16.89
#